data_2fcfdcbd6c8175064d5d90474a47fae5
#
_entry.id   2fcfdcbd6c8175064d5d90474a47fae5
#
_cell.length_a   1.000
_cell.length_b   1.000
_cell.length_c   1.000
_cell.angle_alpha   90.00
_cell.angle_beta   90.00
_cell.angle_gamma   90.00
#
_symmetry.space_group_name_H-M   'P 1'
#
loop_
_entity.id
_entity.type
_entity.pdbx_description
1 polymer ?
#
loop_
_entity_poly.entity_id
_entity_poly.type
_entity_poly.pdbx_seq_one_letter_code
_entity_poly.pdbx_strand_id
1 'polypeptide(L)'
;MSSVRYVAIGDSFTEGLGDELPDGTTRGWADLVAQGWANATGEPIEYANLAIRGKLIWPIVREQLEPALALRPTHLSFNGGGNDMLRPRADIEHIADAFTHVLRRCDEEGVRLILLSGADPSGQLPLGSMIQRRGDALSRAVLARVEDRADVIQALNWPDTELGTPPFWSEDRLHMNARGHHRVAARVLDALGMTPSPEWWALPSLTSGGLKGLAYYRAHVGPWVRRRVTRTSSGDGRVAKYPDWLPVAPLV
;
A
#
# COMPACT_ATOMS: atom_id res chain seq x y z
N MET A 1 -21.40 19.84 1.46
CA MET A 1 -20.68 18.80 0.69
C MET A 1 -20.91 17.49 1.41
N SER A 2 -21.07 16.36 0.71
CA SER A 2 -21.14 15.05 1.38
C SER A 2 -19.82 14.80 2.11
N SER A 3 -19.89 14.30 3.35
CA SER A 3 -18.68 13.96 4.12
C SER A 3 -17.83 12.94 3.35
N VAL A 4 -16.51 13.11 3.37
CA VAL A 4 -15.56 12.17 2.76
C VAL A 4 -15.61 10.85 3.52
N ARG A 5 -15.81 9.75 2.78
CA ARG A 5 -15.73 8.37 3.29
C ARG A 5 -14.64 7.63 2.52
N TYR A 6 -13.51 7.43 3.15
CA TYR A 6 -12.33 6.84 2.55
C TYR A 6 -12.10 5.42 3.07
N VAL A 7 -12.05 4.43 2.18
CA VAL A 7 -11.72 3.05 2.52
C VAL A 7 -10.44 2.59 1.81
N ALA A 8 -9.57 1.89 2.53
CA ALA A 8 -8.33 1.34 1.99
C ALA A 8 -8.40 -0.20 1.96
N ILE A 9 -8.08 -0.80 0.80
CA ILE A 9 -7.94 -2.25 0.65
C ILE A 9 -6.56 -2.59 0.10
N GLY A 10 -6.01 -3.74 0.51
CA GLY A 10 -4.67 -4.16 0.10
C GLY A 10 -4.07 -5.24 1.00
N ASP A 11 -2.74 -5.27 1.01
CA ASP A 11 -1.93 -6.20 1.80
C ASP A 11 -1.16 -5.49 2.94
N SER A 12 0.01 -6.01 3.32
CA SER A 12 0.85 -5.46 4.39
C SER A 12 1.25 -4.00 4.18
N PHE A 13 1.41 -3.57 2.94
CA PHE A 13 1.75 -2.19 2.61
C PHE A 13 0.62 -1.23 2.98
N THR A 14 -0.63 -1.61 2.73
CA THR A 14 -1.82 -0.82 3.08
C THR A 14 -2.21 -0.99 4.55
N GLU A 15 -1.97 -2.16 5.16
CA GLU A 15 -2.15 -2.38 6.60
C GLU A 15 -1.22 -1.48 7.44
N GLY A 16 -0.02 -1.14 6.91
CA GLY A 16 0.93 -0.23 7.53
C GLY A 16 2.11 -0.90 8.22
N LEU A 17 2.49 -2.14 7.80
CA LEU A 17 3.65 -2.83 8.39
C LEU A 17 4.91 -2.01 8.22
N GLY A 18 5.69 -1.92 9.31
CA GLY A 18 6.94 -1.18 9.39
C GLY A 18 6.79 0.23 9.96
N ASP A 19 5.55 0.66 10.25
CA ASP A 19 5.25 1.90 10.96
C ASP A 19 4.46 1.56 12.26
N GLU A 20 5.10 0.81 13.14
CA GLU A 20 4.55 0.43 14.44
C GLU A 20 4.67 1.59 15.43
N LEU A 21 3.55 1.94 16.05
CA LEU A 21 3.49 2.91 17.14
C LEU A 21 3.95 2.29 18.47
N PRO A 22 4.27 3.11 19.48
CA PRO A 22 4.73 2.60 20.78
C PRO A 22 3.76 1.65 21.50
N ASP A 23 2.47 1.71 21.18
CA ASP A 23 1.43 0.81 21.71
C ASP A 23 1.32 -0.51 20.93
N GLY A 24 2.16 -0.70 19.91
CA GLY A 24 2.18 -1.88 19.06
C GLY A 24 1.15 -1.88 17.92
N THR A 25 0.35 -0.82 17.78
CA THR A 25 -0.53 -0.68 16.61
C THR A 25 0.28 -0.29 15.38
N THR A 26 -0.14 -0.76 14.20
CA THR A 26 0.45 -0.32 12.94
C THR A 26 -0.30 0.93 12.46
N ARG A 27 0.44 1.99 12.12
CA ARG A 27 -0.12 3.16 11.42
C ARG A 27 -0.03 2.90 9.92
N GLY A 28 0.77 3.57 9.18
CA GLY A 28 1.00 3.38 7.76
C GLY A 28 0.42 4.50 6.90
N TRP A 29 0.71 4.43 5.60
CA TRP A 29 0.38 5.50 4.65
C TRP A 29 -1.12 5.79 4.55
N ALA A 30 -1.99 4.77 4.64
CA ALA A 30 -3.44 4.96 4.51
C ALA A 30 -4.03 5.75 5.68
N ASP A 31 -3.56 5.50 6.90
CA ASP A 31 -3.94 6.26 8.10
C ASP A 31 -3.42 7.71 8.02
N LEU A 32 -2.19 7.88 7.52
CA LEU A 32 -1.60 9.20 7.30
C LEU A 32 -2.38 10.00 6.24
N VAL A 33 -2.85 9.34 5.17
CA VAL A 33 -3.73 9.96 4.17
C VAL A 33 -5.03 10.41 4.81
N ALA A 34 -5.68 9.55 5.62
CA ALA A 34 -6.92 9.92 6.30
C ALA A 34 -6.72 11.16 7.19
N GLN A 35 -5.65 11.18 8.00
CA GLN A 35 -5.34 12.32 8.84
C GLN A 35 -4.98 13.58 8.04
N GLY A 36 -4.15 13.43 7.00
CA GLY A 36 -3.76 14.53 6.11
C GLY A 36 -4.95 15.11 5.34
N TRP A 37 -5.91 14.26 4.96
CA TRP A 37 -7.14 14.70 4.31
C TRP A 37 -8.02 15.52 5.25
N ALA A 38 -8.28 15.01 6.46
CA ALA A 38 -9.02 15.77 7.48
C ALA A 38 -8.36 17.13 7.76
N ASN A 39 -7.03 17.16 7.93
CA ASN A 39 -6.28 18.39 8.16
C ASN A 39 -6.40 19.38 6.99
N ALA A 40 -6.27 18.90 5.75
CA ALA A 40 -6.32 19.74 4.55
C ALA A 40 -7.70 20.35 4.30
N THR A 41 -8.78 19.63 4.66
CA THR A 41 -10.15 20.11 4.49
C THR A 41 -10.68 20.89 5.70
N GLY A 42 -10.06 20.73 6.87
CA GLY A 42 -10.55 21.26 8.15
C GLY A 42 -11.82 20.56 8.65
N GLU A 43 -12.22 19.45 8.02
CA GLU A 43 -13.45 18.72 8.31
C GLU A 43 -13.14 17.26 8.68
N PRO A 44 -13.91 16.66 9.59
CA PRO A 44 -13.79 15.23 9.87
C PRO A 44 -14.10 14.38 8.64
N ILE A 45 -13.38 13.25 8.49
CA ILE A 45 -13.68 12.24 7.48
C ILE A 45 -13.97 10.89 8.15
N GLU A 46 -14.69 10.03 7.45
CA GLU A 46 -14.86 8.62 7.83
C GLU A 46 -13.78 7.79 7.13
N TYR A 47 -13.07 6.97 7.89
CA TYR A 47 -11.99 6.13 7.40
C TYR A 47 -12.19 4.67 7.79
N ALA A 48 -11.90 3.75 6.86
CA ALA A 48 -11.82 2.31 7.12
C ALA A 48 -10.59 1.71 6.44
N ASN A 49 -10.01 0.65 7.01
CA ASN A 49 -8.86 -0.06 6.46
C ASN A 49 -9.06 -1.56 6.57
N LEU A 50 -9.42 -2.19 5.45
CA LEU A 50 -9.70 -3.62 5.35
C LEU A 50 -8.48 -4.44 4.93
N ALA A 51 -7.31 -3.81 4.78
CA ALA A 51 -6.10 -4.49 4.34
C ALA A 51 -5.63 -5.56 5.34
N ILE A 52 -5.14 -6.67 4.80
CA ILE A 52 -4.60 -7.79 5.58
C ILE A 52 -3.27 -8.24 4.96
N ARG A 53 -2.21 -8.21 5.76
CA ARG A 53 -0.85 -8.59 5.36
C ARG A 53 -0.76 -9.97 4.70
N GLY A 54 0.15 -10.09 3.76
CA GLY A 54 0.46 -11.37 3.12
C GLY A 54 -0.57 -11.86 2.11
N LYS A 55 -1.64 -11.12 1.87
CA LYS A 55 -2.64 -11.45 0.84
C LYS A 55 -2.05 -11.29 -0.56
N LEU A 56 -2.47 -12.16 -1.46
CA LEU A 56 -2.29 -12.03 -2.90
C LEU A 56 -3.40 -11.14 -3.47
N ILE A 57 -3.24 -10.68 -4.69
CA ILE A 57 -4.14 -9.68 -5.27
C ILE A 57 -5.59 -10.19 -5.39
N TRP A 58 -5.79 -11.39 -5.91
CA TRP A 58 -7.15 -11.94 -6.04
C TRP A 58 -7.85 -12.27 -4.72
N PRO A 59 -7.16 -12.80 -3.67
CA PRO A 59 -7.69 -12.79 -2.30
C PRO A 59 -8.08 -11.40 -1.79
N ILE A 60 -7.30 -10.33 -2.06
CA ILE A 60 -7.71 -8.96 -1.70
C ILE A 60 -9.05 -8.63 -2.38
N VAL A 61 -9.14 -8.82 -3.69
CA VAL A 61 -10.36 -8.54 -4.46
C VAL A 61 -11.56 -9.34 -3.94
N ARG A 62 -11.41 -10.64 -3.69
CA ARG A 62 -12.53 -11.48 -3.28
C ARG A 62 -13.01 -11.25 -1.85
N GLU A 63 -12.10 -10.86 -0.94
CA GLU A 63 -12.37 -10.81 0.49
C GLU A 63 -12.55 -9.40 1.02
N GLN A 64 -12.02 -8.36 0.33
CA GLN A 64 -12.03 -6.99 0.82
C GLN A 64 -12.87 -6.03 -0.04
N LEU A 65 -12.97 -6.24 -1.36
CA LEU A 65 -13.62 -5.28 -2.26
C LEU A 65 -15.11 -5.12 -1.97
N GLU A 66 -15.88 -6.20 -1.98
CA GLU A 66 -17.32 -6.11 -1.74
C GLU A 66 -17.66 -5.63 -0.31
N PRO A 67 -16.98 -6.09 0.76
CA PRO A 67 -17.12 -5.47 2.08
C PRO A 67 -16.80 -3.97 2.11
N ALA A 68 -15.76 -3.53 1.39
CA ALA A 68 -15.41 -2.11 1.30
C ALA A 68 -16.49 -1.30 0.59
N LEU A 69 -17.03 -1.80 -0.54
CA LEU A 69 -18.12 -1.16 -1.29
C LEU A 69 -19.42 -1.14 -0.49
N ALA A 70 -19.70 -2.17 0.32
CA ALA A 70 -20.88 -2.22 1.21
C ALA A 70 -20.88 -1.10 2.25
N LEU A 71 -19.73 -0.57 2.63
CA LEU A 71 -19.59 0.62 3.46
C LEU A 71 -20.03 1.90 2.73
N ARG A 72 -20.29 1.85 1.41
CA ARG A 72 -20.66 2.98 0.55
C ARG A 72 -19.65 4.13 0.64
N PRO A 73 -18.37 3.90 0.34
CA PRO A 73 -17.35 4.94 0.38
C PRO A 73 -17.53 5.96 -0.74
N THR A 74 -16.97 7.16 -0.57
CA THR A 74 -16.77 8.11 -1.66
C THR A 74 -15.48 7.84 -2.43
N HIS A 75 -14.48 7.30 -1.73
CA HIS A 75 -13.15 6.99 -2.28
C HIS A 75 -12.67 5.64 -1.76
N LEU A 76 -12.07 4.85 -2.65
CA LEU A 76 -11.45 3.58 -2.33
C LEU A 76 -10.01 3.59 -2.83
N SER A 77 -9.04 3.32 -1.95
CA SER A 77 -7.66 3.09 -2.39
C SER A 77 -7.37 1.61 -2.55
N PHE A 78 -6.67 1.26 -3.64
CA PHE A 78 -6.30 -0.10 -3.95
C PHE A 78 -4.81 -0.23 -4.27
N ASN A 79 -4.15 -1.15 -3.58
CA ASN A 79 -2.80 -1.62 -3.87
C ASN A 79 -2.72 -3.14 -3.69
N GLY A 80 -1.94 -3.80 -4.52
CA GLY A 80 -1.71 -5.24 -4.44
C GLY A 80 -0.78 -5.75 -5.53
N GLY A 81 -0.52 -7.06 -5.54
CA GLY A 81 0.31 -7.72 -6.55
C GLY A 81 1.80 -7.84 -6.16
N GLY A 82 2.27 -7.11 -5.15
CA GLY A 82 3.65 -7.23 -4.67
C GLY A 82 3.99 -8.66 -4.22
N ASN A 83 3.10 -9.27 -3.45
CA ASN A 83 3.25 -10.65 -3.02
C ASN A 83 3.18 -11.67 -4.17
N ASP A 84 2.39 -11.37 -5.20
CA ASP A 84 2.25 -12.19 -6.41
C ASP A 84 3.53 -12.15 -7.24
N MET A 85 4.10 -10.94 -7.47
CA MET A 85 5.35 -10.75 -8.22
C MET A 85 6.52 -11.55 -7.64
N LEU A 86 6.54 -11.76 -6.34
CA LEU A 86 7.58 -12.54 -5.65
C LEU A 86 7.40 -14.06 -5.84
N ARG A 87 6.34 -14.55 -6.47
CA ARG A 87 6.12 -15.97 -6.70
C ARG A 87 6.89 -16.47 -7.93
N PRO A 88 7.35 -17.74 -7.97
CA PRO A 88 8.16 -18.26 -9.08
C PRO A 88 7.48 -18.12 -10.45
N ARG A 89 6.18 -18.32 -10.53
CA ARG A 89 5.36 -18.25 -11.76
C ARG A 89 4.37 -17.12 -11.70
N ALA A 90 4.86 -15.88 -11.44
CA ALA A 90 4.01 -14.71 -11.46
C ALA A 90 3.50 -14.44 -12.88
N ASP A 91 2.18 -14.38 -13.03
CA ASP A 91 1.49 -13.98 -14.25
C ASP A 91 1.10 -12.50 -14.11
N ILE A 92 1.81 -11.64 -14.79
CA ILE A 92 1.66 -10.18 -14.67
C ILE A 92 0.31 -9.72 -15.24
N GLU A 93 -0.15 -10.28 -16.35
CA GLU A 93 -1.46 -9.92 -16.90
C GLU A 93 -2.60 -10.34 -15.98
N HIS A 94 -2.53 -11.55 -15.44
CA HIS A 94 -3.52 -12.01 -14.44
C HIS A 94 -3.53 -11.14 -13.16
N ILE A 95 -2.38 -10.61 -12.75
CA ILE A 95 -2.32 -9.65 -11.65
C ILE A 95 -2.97 -8.32 -12.05
N ALA A 96 -2.67 -7.82 -13.24
CA ALA A 96 -3.21 -6.57 -13.75
C ALA A 96 -4.73 -6.63 -14.01
N ASP A 97 -5.29 -7.80 -14.34
CA ASP A 97 -6.75 -8.00 -14.49
C ASP A 97 -7.53 -7.73 -13.20
N ALA A 98 -6.92 -7.93 -12.05
CA ALA A 98 -7.53 -7.58 -10.77
C ALA A 98 -7.76 -6.06 -10.64
N PHE A 99 -6.86 -5.23 -11.17
CA PHE A 99 -7.05 -3.78 -11.21
C PHE A 99 -8.21 -3.39 -12.12
N THR A 100 -8.36 -4.03 -13.29
CA THR A 100 -9.52 -3.83 -14.17
C THR A 100 -10.82 -4.20 -13.45
N HIS A 101 -10.82 -5.29 -12.70
CA HIS A 101 -12.00 -5.71 -11.94
C HIS A 101 -12.38 -4.68 -10.86
N VAL A 102 -11.41 -4.21 -10.06
CA VAL A 102 -11.65 -3.19 -9.03
C VAL A 102 -12.15 -1.89 -9.65
N LEU A 103 -11.52 -1.43 -10.74
CA LEU A 103 -11.93 -0.23 -11.47
C LEU A 103 -13.41 -0.31 -11.91
N ARG A 104 -13.78 -1.40 -12.58
CA ARG A 104 -15.16 -1.63 -13.02
C ARG A 104 -16.15 -1.61 -11.86
N ARG A 105 -15.82 -2.26 -10.73
CA ARG A 105 -16.69 -2.28 -9.54
C ARG A 105 -16.84 -0.90 -8.91
N CYS A 106 -15.76 -0.11 -8.86
CA CYS A 106 -15.82 1.27 -8.39
C CYS A 106 -16.72 2.12 -9.30
N ASP A 107 -16.65 1.95 -10.63
CA ASP A 107 -17.50 2.65 -11.59
C ASP A 107 -18.98 2.32 -11.37
N GLU A 108 -19.30 1.03 -11.22
CA GLU A 108 -20.67 0.56 -10.99
C GLU A 108 -21.30 1.15 -9.71
N GLU A 109 -20.49 1.39 -8.68
CA GLU A 109 -20.93 1.94 -7.39
C GLU A 109 -20.75 3.47 -7.26
N GLY A 110 -20.19 4.14 -8.30
CA GLY A 110 -19.92 5.58 -8.27
C GLY A 110 -18.84 5.99 -7.29
N VAL A 111 -17.88 5.11 -7.00
CA VAL A 111 -16.77 5.30 -6.05
C VAL A 111 -15.52 5.77 -6.81
N ARG A 112 -14.86 6.82 -6.35
CA ARG A 112 -13.59 7.26 -6.94
C ARG A 112 -12.45 6.35 -6.51
N LEU A 113 -11.76 5.76 -7.49
CA LEU A 113 -10.60 4.91 -7.25
C LEU A 113 -9.34 5.75 -7.06
N ILE A 114 -8.60 5.46 -5.98
CA ILE A 114 -7.22 5.89 -5.75
C ILE A 114 -6.34 4.67 -6.01
N LEU A 115 -5.66 4.66 -7.14
CA LEU A 115 -4.82 3.57 -7.58
C LEU A 115 -3.37 3.82 -7.15
N LEU A 116 -2.80 2.89 -6.38
CA LEU A 116 -1.39 2.97 -5.98
C LEU A 116 -0.58 1.84 -6.61
N SER A 117 0.61 2.16 -7.10
CA SER A 117 1.65 1.16 -7.25
C SER A 117 2.38 0.94 -5.91
N GLY A 118 2.96 -0.25 -5.70
CA GLY A 118 3.98 -0.44 -4.66
C GLY A 118 5.23 0.38 -4.96
N ALA A 119 6.14 0.50 -4.00
CA ALA A 119 7.47 1.03 -4.22
C ALA A 119 8.45 -0.08 -4.63
N ASP A 120 9.56 0.29 -5.27
CA ASP A 120 10.55 -0.66 -5.77
C ASP A 120 11.56 -1.09 -4.69
N PRO A 121 11.49 -2.34 -4.15
CA PRO A 121 12.44 -2.87 -3.17
C PRO A 121 13.65 -3.53 -3.84
N SER A 122 13.75 -3.52 -5.16
CA SER A 122 14.68 -4.36 -5.92
C SER A 122 16.15 -4.11 -5.58
N GLY A 123 16.51 -2.87 -5.26
CA GLY A 123 17.87 -2.51 -4.85
C GLY A 123 18.34 -3.12 -3.53
N GLN A 124 17.43 -3.73 -2.75
CA GLN A 124 17.71 -4.18 -1.39
C GLN A 124 17.46 -5.68 -1.18
N LEU A 125 16.68 -6.30 -2.06
CA LEU A 125 16.24 -7.69 -1.96
C LEU A 125 17.10 -8.63 -2.82
N PRO A 126 17.26 -9.90 -2.41
CA PRO A 126 17.77 -10.94 -3.30
C PRO A 126 16.91 -11.04 -4.57
N LEU A 127 17.53 -11.36 -5.70
CA LEU A 127 16.87 -11.42 -7.02
C LEU A 127 16.27 -10.06 -7.49
N GLY A 128 16.86 -8.95 -7.04
CA GLY A 128 16.37 -7.60 -7.32
C GLY A 128 16.08 -7.34 -8.80
N SER A 129 16.97 -7.73 -9.72
CA SER A 129 16.74 -7.54 -11.16
C SER A 129 15.49 -8.28 -11.70
N MET A 130 15.13 -9.41 -11.10
CA MET A 130 13.88 -10.11 -11.44
C MET A 130 12.67 -9.35 -10.90
N ILE A 131 12.77 -8.87 -9.66
CA ILE A 131 11.71 -8.09 -8.99
C ILE A 131 11.46 -6.82 -9.79
N GLN A 132 12.52 -6.10 -10.15
CA GLN A 132 12.43 -4.87 -10.94
C GLN A 132 11.74 -5.11 -12.29
N ARG A 133 12.21 -6.09 -13.07
CA ARG A 133 11.57 -6.40 -14.37
C ARG A 133 10.08 -6.72 -14.24
N ARG A 134 9.68 -7.47 -13.21
CA ARG A 134 8.27 -7.82 -12.96
C ARG A 134 7.45 -6.62 -12.51
N GLY A 135 7.99 -5.78 -11.64
CA GLY A 135 7.34 -4.56 -11.19
C GLY A 135 7.17 -3.54 -12.31
N ASP A 136 8.19 -3.38 -13.17
CA ASP A 136 8.11 -2.55 -14.36
C ASP A 136 7.02 -3.06 -15.33
N ALA A 137 6.94 -4.38 -15.50
CA ALA A 137 5.92 -4.99 -16.35
C ALA A 137 4.50 -4.78 -15.75
N LEU A 138 4.33 -5.01 -14.44
CA LEU A 138 3.06 -4.79 -13.75
C LEU A 138 2.65 -3.32 -13.79
N SER A 139 3.58 -2.40 -13.51
CA SER A 139 3.33 -0.96 -13.56
C SER A 139 2.84 -0.55 -14.95
N ARG A 140 3.50 -0.99 -16.03
CA ARG A 140 3.05 -0.72 -17.40
C ARG A 140 1.69 -1.31 -17.69
N ALA A 141 1.46 -2.58 -17.32
CA ALA A 141 0.18 -3.26 -17.58
C ALA A 141 -0.99 -2.58 -16.86
N VAL A 142 -0.79 -2.12 -15.61
CA VAL A 142 -1.81 -1.39 -14.85
C VAL A 142 -2.05 -0.01 -15.43
N LEU A 143 -0.98 0.74 -15.76
CA LEU A 143 -1.10 2.08 -16.35
C LEU A 143 -1.85 2.07 -17.67
N ALA A 144 -1.59 1.09 -18.54
CA ALA A 144 -2.31 0.94 -19.80
C ALA A 144 -3.83 0.74 -19.62
N ARG A 145 -4.28 0.23 -18.47
CA ARG A 145 -5.70 0.03 -18.16
C ARG A 145 -6.42 1.30 -17.67
N VAL A 146 -5.65 2.32 -17.32
CA VAL A 146 -6.15 3.60 -16.79
C VAL A 146 -5.64 4.81 -17.58
N GLU A 147 -5.05 4.60 -18.75
CA GLU A 147 -4.44 5.64 -19.57
C GLU A 147 -5.44 6.75 -19.94
N ASP A 148 -6.67 6.38 -20.29
CA ASP A 148 -7.73 7.31 -20.69
C ASP A 148 -8.67 7.67 -19.50
N ARG A 149 -8.29 7.36 -18.26
CA ARG A 149 -9.14 7.50 -17.06
C ARG A 149 -8.69 8.68 -16.20
N ALA A 150 -9.09 9.89 -16.61
CA ALA A 150 -8.80 11.12 -15.84
C ALA A 150 -9.53 11.18 -14.47
N ASP A 151 -10.53 10.34 -14.27
CA ASP A 151 -11.29 10.20 -13.03
C ASP A 151 -10.62 9.29 -12.00
N VAL A 152 -9.62 8.49 -12.40
CA VAL A 152 -8.82 7.65 -11.51
C VAL A 152 -7.67 8.47 -10.92
N ILE A 153 -7.61 8.54 -9.60
CA ILE A 153 -6.51 9.21 -8.89
C ILE A 153 -5.32 8.26 -8.84
N GLN A 154 -4.19 8.65 -9.43
CA GLN A 154 -3.02 7.79 -9.55
C GLN A 154 -1.89 8.26 -8.63
N ALA A 155 -1.50 7.43 -7.65
CA ALA A 155 -0.37 7.65 -6.76
C ALA A 155 0.72 6.61 -7.03
N LEU A 156 1.61 6.90 -7.99
CA LEU A 156 2.60 5.95 -8.48
C LEU A 156 3.89 6.04 -7.65
N ASN A 157 4.12 5.01 -6.83
CA ASN A 157 5.32 4.92 -6.00
C ASN A 157 6.47 4.16 -6.70
N TRP A 158 6.16 3.26 -7.66
CA TRP A 158 7.17 2.45 -8.33
C TRP A 158 8.27 3.27 -9.03
N PRO A 159 7.96 4.38 -9.74
CA PRO A 159 8.97 5.20 -10.38
C PRO A 159 9.74 6.14 -9.42
N ASP A 160 9.39 6.20 -8.14
CA ASP A 160 10.11 7.02 -7.15
C ASP A 160 11.43 6.35 -6.74
N THR A 161 12.52 6.72 -7.42
CA THR A 161 13.84 6.15 -7.19
C THR A 161 14.40 6.46 -5.79
N GLU A 162 14.01 7.60 -5.18
CA GLU A 162 14.40 7.93 -3.82
C GLU A 162 13.72 6.99 -2.82
N LEU A 163 12.41 6.73 -3.00
CA LEU A 163 11.65 5.81 -2.16
C LEU A 163 12.21 4.38 -2.23
N GLY A 164 12.85 3.98 -3.33
CA GLY A 164 13.56 2.71 -3.50
C GLY A 164 14.84 2.59 -2.64
N THR A 165 15.31 3.67 -1.99
CA THR A 165 16.57 3.67 -1.23
C THR A 165 16.39 3.18 0.22
N PRO A 166 17.46 2.61 0.86
CA PRO A 166 17.39 1.99 2.18
C PRO A 166 16.74 2.83 3.30
N PRO A 167 16.90 4.17 3.38
CA PRO A 167 16.35 4.97 4.48
C PRO A 167 14.83 4.93 4.64
N PHE A 168 14.09 4.49 3.62
CA PHE A 168 12.63 4.40 3.63
C PHE A 168 12.09 3.01 3.98
N TRP A 169 12.98 2.03 4.22
CA TRP A 169 12.61 0.64 4.46
C TRP A 169 12.94 0.18 5.87
N SER A 170 12.13 -0.74 6.36
CA SER A 170 12.38 -1.44 7.62
C SER A 170 13.58 -2.37 7.52
N GLU A 171 14.03 -2.94 8.62
CA GLU A 171 15.17 -3.86 8.67
C GLU A 171 14.99 -5.10 7.79
N ASP A 172 13.73 -5.52 7.53
CA ASP A 172 13.42 -6.64 6.66
C ASP A 172 13.58 -6.31 5.16
N ARG A 173 13.76 -5.03 4.81
CA ARG A 173 13.96 -4.50 3.44
C ARG A 173 12.79 -4.79 2.48
N LEU A 174 11.68 -5.24 3.01
CA LEU A 174 10.47 -5.56 2.26
C LEU A 174 9.30 -4.62 2.59
N HIS A 175 9.19 -4.22 3.86
CA HIS A 175 8.18 -3.29 4.32
C HIS A 175 8.80 -1.90 4.51
N MET A 176 8.01 -0.87 4.25
CA MET A 176 8.44 0.50 4.50
C MET A 176 8.49 0.79 5.99
N ASN A 177 9.39 1.67 6.41
CA ASN A 177 9.37 2.24 7.74
C ASN A 177 8.44 3.47 7.78
N ALA A 178 8.31 4.12 8.95
CA ALA A 178 7.48 5.30 9.14
C ALA A 178 7.74 6.40 8.08
N ARG A 179 8.99 6.62 7.69
CA ARG A 179 9.35 7.66 6.69
C ARG A 179 8.90 7.29 5.30
N GLY A 180 9.02 6.01 4.92
CA GLY A 180 8.50 5.51 3.66
C GLY A 180 6.97 5.67 3.59
N HIS A 181 6.27 5.34 4.66
CA HIS A 181 4.83 5.53 4.76
C HIS A 181 4.42 7.01 4.66
N HIS A 182 5.16 7.94 5.29
CA HIS A 182 4.90 9.37 5.14
C HIS A 182 5.06 9.84 3.69
N ARG A 183 6.14 9.42 3.01
CA ARG A 183 6.37 9.80 1.61
C ARG A 183 5.29 9.26 0.67
N VAL A 184 4.83 8.03 0.90
CA VAL A 184 3.69 7.46 0.15
C VAL A 184 2.41 8.26 0.41
N ALA A 185 2.13 8.59 1.68
CA ALA A 185 0.96 9.40 2.04
C ALA A 185 1.02 10.80 1.40
N ALA A 186 2.19 11.43 1.40
CA ALA A 186 2.39 12.71 0.70
C ALA A 186 2.04 12.61 -0.78
N ARG A 187 2.48 11.56 -1.47
CA ARG A 187 2.16 11.33 -2.88
C ARG A 187 0.67 11.13 -3.13
N VAL A 188 -0.03 10.41 -2.23
CA VAL A 188 -1.48 10.23 -2.36
C VAL A 188 -2.22 11.55 -2.15
N LEU A 189 -1.84 12.34 -1.13
CA LEU A 189 -2.43 13.66 -0.88
C LEU A 189 -2.19 14.62 -2.04
N ASP A 190 -0.98 14.65 -2.59
CA ASP A 190 -0.65 15.45 -3.78
C ASP A 190 -1.52 15.04 -4.98
N ALA A 191 -1.67 13.74 -5.23
CA ALA A 191 -2.54 13.22 -6.30
C ALA A 191 -4.04 13.55 -6.07
N LEU A 192 -4.46 13.76 -4.82
CA LEU A 192 -5.78 14.26 -4.45
C LEU A 192 -5.91 15.78 -4.59
N GLY A 193 -4.84 16.50 -5.00
CA GLY A 193 -4.81 17.96 -5.11
C GLY A 193 -4.64 18.68 -3.78
N MET A 194 -4.14 17.99 -2.75
CA MET A 194 -3.85 18.55 -1.44
C MET A 194 -2.35 18.83 -1.30
N THR A 195 -1.98 19.74 -0.41
CA THR A 195 -0.57 20.05 -0.13
C THR A 195 -0.13 19.26 1.12
N PRO A 196 0.65 18.19 0.97
CA PRO A 196 1.19 17.47 2.11
C PRO A 196 2.28 18.28 2.82
N SER A 197 2.55 17.92 4.08
CA SER A 197 3.61 18.56 4.84
C SER A 197 4.97 18.35 4.18
N PRO A 198 5.81 19.42 4.02
CA PRO A 198 7.09 19.32 3.31
C PRO A 198 8.06 18.28 3.88
N GLU A 199 8.03 18.06 5.21
CA GLU A 199 8.87 17.06 5.87
C GLU A 199 8.54 15.61 5.45
N TRP A 200 7.35 15.35 4.91
CA TRP A 200 6.98 14.03 4.42
C TRP A 200 7.69 13.64 3.12
N TRP A 201 8.19 14.65 2.38
CA TRP A 201 9.02 14.47 1.19
C TRP A 201 10.51 14.34 1.51
N ALA A 202 10.93 14.81 2.68
CA ALA A 202 12.34 14.96 3.01
C ALA A 202 13.10 13.63 3.01
N LEU A 203 14.31 13.65 2.46
CA LEU A 203 15.28 12.58 2.60
C LEU A 203 15.72 12.48 4.08
N PRO A 204 15.56 11.32 4.71
CA PRO A 204 16.03 11.16 6.08
C PRO A 204 17.56 11.19 6.15
N SER A 205 18.10 11.83 7.19
CA SER A 205 19.53 11.67 7.52
C SER A 205 19.83 10.18 7.73
N LEU A 206 20.88 9.69 7.08
CA LEU A 206 21.26 8.28 7.11
C LEU A 206 21.60 7.86 8.55
N THR A 207 20.78 7.03 9.14
CA THR A 207 21.14 6.20 10.29
C THR A 207 21.15 4.75 9.82
N SER A 208 22.30 4.30 9.33
CA SER A 208 22.44 2.92 8.87
C SER A 208 22.86 2.02 10.03
N GLY A 209 22.04 1.09 10.42
CA GLY A 209 22.33 0.13 11.51
C GLY A 209 21.59 -1.19 11.38
N GLY A 210 21.08 -1.56 10.19
CA GLY A 210 20.36 -2.82 10.02
C GLY A 210 21.23 -4.07 9.97
N LEU A 211 20.65 -5.22 10.27
CA LEU A 211 21.27 -6.54 10.19
C LEU A 211 21.86 -6.79 8.80
N LYS A 212 23.06 -7.42 8.75
CA LYS A 212 23.76 -7.78 7.51
C LYS A 212 24.07 -9.28 7.46
N GLY A 213 24.30 -9.78 6.25
CA GLY A 213 24.76 -11.16 6.04
C GLY A 213 23.82 -12.21 6.61
N LEU A 214 24.37 -13.25 7.24
CA LEU A 214 23.64 -14.42 7.73
C LEU A 214 22.58 -14.07 8.79
N ALA A 215 22.82 -13.05 9.61
CA ALA A 215 21.86 -12.58 10.62
C ALA A 215 20.56 -12.05 9.96
N TYR A 216 20.68 -11.26 8.90
CA TYR A 216 19.56 -10.80 8.11
C TYR A 216 18.76 -11.96 7.50
N TYR A 217 19.46 -12.94 6.89
CA TYR A 217 18.81 -14.10 6.28
C TYR A 217 18.04 -14.95 7.31
N ARG A 218 18.59 -15.13 8.51
CA ARG A 218 17.92 -15.89 9.59
C ARG A 218 16.72 -15.14 10.15
N ALA A 219 16.83 -13.83 10.35
CA ALA A 219 15.77 -13.03 10.96
C ALA A 219 14.59 -12.78 10.01
N HIS A 220 14.85 -12.50 8.73
CA HIS A 220 13.84 -12.01 7.80
C HIS A 220 13.54 -12.96 6.64
N VAL A 221 14.57 -13.46 5.94
CA VAL A 221 14.37 -14.30 4.76
C VAL A 221 13.94 -15.72 5.14
N GLY A 222 14.52 -16.31 6.19
CA GLY A 222 14.19 -17.68 6.64
C GLY A 222 12.72 -17.85 7.00
N PRO A 223 12.12 -17.03 7.87
CA PRO A 223 10.68 -17.08 8.17
C PRO A 223 9.80 -16.89 6.95
N TRP A 224 10.19 -16.00 6.03
CA TRP A 224 9.45 -15.79 4.78
C TRP A 224 9.49 -17.03 3.88
N VAL A 225 10.65 -17.66 3.68
CA VAL A 225 10.79 -18.91 2.91
C VAL A 225 9.98 -20.03 3.57
N ARG A 226 10.07 -20.18 4.90
CA ARG A 226 9.30 -21.18 5.65
C ARG A 226 7.80 -21.06 5.38
N ARG A 227 7.23 -19.84 5.51
CA ARG A 227 5.82 -19.61 5.22
C ARG A 227 5.44 -19.99 3.79
N ARG A 228 6.34 -19.76 2.82
CA ARG A 228 6.14 -20.19 1.43
C ARG A 228 6.07 -21.70 1.28
N VAL A 229 6.96 -22.43 1.94
CA VAL A 229 7.01 -23.90 1.91
C VAL A 229 5.78 -24.50 2.61
N THR A 230 5.38 -23.94 3.75
CA THR A 230 4.23 -24.41 4.52
C THR A 230 2.89 -23.91 3.98
N ARG A 231 2.88 -23.10 2.91
CA ARG A 231 1.68 -22.48 2.32
C ARG A 231 0.86 -21.66 3.33
N THR A 232 1.49 -21.11 4.37
CA THR A 232 0.88 -20.23 5.35
C THR A 232 1.13 -18.77 5.00
N SER A 233 0.23 -17.88 5.42
CA SER A 233 0.37 -16.43 5.28
C SER A 233 0.55 -15.78 6.65
N SER A 234 1.25 -14.65 6.71
CA SER A 234 1.30 -13.82 7.91
C SER A 234 -0.05 -13.18 8.26
N GLY A 235 -1.01 -13.23 7.33
CA GLY A 235 -2.37 -12.74 7.50
C GLY A 235 -3.39 -13.81 7.89
N ASP A 236 -2.98 -15.08 8.02
CA ASP A 236 -3.92 -16.15 8.36
C ASP A 236 -4.52 -15.92 9.76
N GLY A 237 -5.85 -15.95 9.86
CA GLY A 237 -6.59 -15.72 11.09
C GLY A 237 -6.63 -14.25 11.56
N ARG A 238 -6.11 -13.30 10.77
CA ARG A 238 -6.19 -11.87 11.08
C ARG A 238 -7.49 -11.25 10.58
N VAL A 239 -7.95 -10.28 11.33
CA VAL A 239 -9.04 -9.37 10.94
C VAL A 239 -8.46 -8.04 10.48
N ALA A 240 -9.24 -7.31 9.71
CA ALA A 240 -8.89 -5.96 9.27
C ALA A 240 -8.69 -5.01 10.47
N LYS A 241 -7.79 -4.05 10.31
CA LYS A 241 -7.46 -3.07 11.36
C LYS A 241 -8.66 -2.19 11.74
N TYR A 242 -9.36 -1.69 10.73
CA TYR A 242 -10.56 -0.87 10.88
C TYR A 242 -11.63 -1.38 9.90
N PRO A 243 -12.39 -2.44 10.28
CA PRO A 243 -13.39 -3.05 9.38
C PRO A 243 -14.62 -2.18 9.17
N ASP A 244 -14.85 -1.22 10.07
CA ASP A 244 -15.94 -0.25 10.04
C ASP A 244 -15.40 1.17 10.07
N TRP A 245 -16.29 2.16 9.90
CA TRP A 245 -15.93 3.56 9.90
C TRP A 245 -15.32 4.01 11.23
N LEU A 246 -14.17 4.66 11.13
CA LEU A 246 -13.48 5.39 12.19
C LEU A 246 -13.53 6.88 11.82
N PRO A 247 -14.11 7.76 12.67
CA PRO A 247 -14.05 9.19 12.44
C PRO A 247 -12.63 9.71 12.69
N VAL A 248 -12.10 10.45 11.71
CA VAL A 248 -10.78 11.09 11.79
C VAL A 248 -11.00 12.60 11.77
N ALA A 249 -10.75 13.26 12.89
CA ALA A 249 -10.86 14.71 13.02
C ALA A 249 -9.55 15.41 12.60
N PRO A 250 -9.61 16.65 12.08
CA PRO A 250 -8.42 17.43 11.84
C PRO A 250 -7.65 17.65 13.16
N LEU A 251 -6.34 17.60 13.10
CA LEU A 251 -5.48 18.01 14.22
C LEU A 251 -5.46 19.54 14.30
N VAL A 252 -5.74 20.06 15.50
CA VAL A 252 -5.76 21.50 15.78
C VAL A 252 -4.34 22.02 15.91
#